data_fe3bbd0dbf96aeba877bfb6130e8192c
#
_entry.id   fe3bbd0dbf96aeba877bfb6130e8192c
#
_cell.length_a   1.000
_cell.length_b   1.000
_cell.length_c   1.000
_cell.angle_alpha   90.00
_cell.angle_beta   90.00
_cell.angle_gamma   90.00
#
_symmetry.space_group_name_H-M   'P 1'
#
loop_
_entity.id
_entity.type
_entity.pdbx_description
1 polymer ?
#
loop_
_entity_poly.entity_id
_entity_poly.type
_entity_poly.pdbx_seq_one_letter_code
_entity_poly.pdbx_strand_id
1 'polypeptide(L)'
;LYVIRYRRAKYAAPGDPLQGIQTAPAPGDYFNSPSGKTKYDVSIPAKVIADKTEHSIPLERQARMFASEGVQIAPSTLAHLFKNGAQSLKVLYDRMVELIMQCEVLHVDETFLKLAVPGHGKCKTAYFWCRMTGIDPPMVAFHFSPSRSQDVAQLLLGDYSGTIIRDSYVGYEKLSCEAACC
;
A
#
# COMPACT_ATOMS: atom_id res chain seq x y z
N LEU A 1 -23.03 6.62 2.25
CA LEU A 1 -22.14 7.47 3.06
C LEU A 1 -22.96 8.23 4.11
N TYR A 2 -22.45 8.38 5.33
CA TYR A 2 -23.04 9.26 6.34
C TYR A 2 -21.94 10.08 7.03
N VAL A 3 -22.29 11.25 7.53
CA VAL A 3 -21.38 12.17 8.23
C VAL A 3 -21.82 12.28 9.69
N ILE A 4 -20.92 11.90 10.60
CA ILE A 4 -21.11 12.10 12.04
C ILE A 4 -20.49 13.44 12.42
N ARG A 5 -21.29 14.33 13.00
CA ARG A 5 -20.84 15.63 13.47
C ARG A 5 -20.76 15.63 15.00
N TYR A 6 -19.55 15.73 15.52
CA TYR A 6 -19.33 15.92 16.94
C TYR A 6 -19.22 17.40 17.27
N ARG A 7 -20.02 17.87 18.23
CA ARG A 7 -19.88 19.20 18.83
C ARG A 7 -19.13 19.06 20.16
N ARG A 8 -17.95 19.64 20.24
CA ARG A 8 -17.12 19.61 21.44
C ARG A 8 -17.23 20.97 22.13
N ALA A 9 -17.66 20.95 23.40
CA ALA A 9 -17.71 22.16 24.22
C ALA A 9 -16.29 22.69 24.49
N LYS A 10 -16.15 24.00 24.49
CA LYS A 10 -14.93 24.68 24.91
C LYS A 10 -15.22 25.40 26.21
N TYR A 11 -14.37 25.24 27.18
CA TYR A 11 -14.50 25.80 28.52
C TYR A 11 -13.33 26.76 28.75
N ALA A 12 -13.63 27.92 29.32
CA ALA A 12 -12.65 28.87 29.84
C ALA A 12 -12.95 29.07 31.34
N ALA A 13 -11.91 29.11 32.17
CA ALA A 13 -12.09 29.39 33.59
C ALA A 13 -12.51 30.86 33.77
N PRO A 14 -13.66 31.17 34.42
CA PRO A 14 -14.04 32.56 34.68
C PRO A 14 -13.00 33.22 35.59
N GLY A 15 -12.39 34.32 35.15
CA GLY A 15 -11.44 35.11 35.94
C GLY A 15 -10.00 34.64 35.95
N ASP A 16 -9.65 33.57 35.25
CA ASP A 16 -8.26 33.11 35.13
C ASP A 16 -7.81 32.95 33.65
N PRO A 17 -7.28 34.01 33.01
CA PRO A 17 -6.83 33.98 31.63
C PRO A 17 -5.63 33.03 31.39
N LEU A 18 -4.91 32.63 32.44
CA LEU A 18 -3.71 31.80 32.33
C LEU A 18 -4.03 30.30 32.13
N GLN A 19 -5.22 29.85 32.51
CA GLN A 19 -5.65 28.46 32.28
C GLN A 19 -6.03 28.16 30.84
N GLY A 20 -6.16 29.16 29.98
CA GLY A 20 -6.50 29.00 28.58
C GLY A 20 -7.89 28.38 28.33
N ILE A 21 -8.14 28.01 27.07
CA ILE A 21 -9.41 27.36 26.65
C ILE A 21 -9.18 25.84 26.63
N GLN A 22 -9.93 25.12 27.45
CA GLN A 22 -9.97 23.67 27.41
C GLN A 22 -11.09 23.18 26.50
N THR A 23 -10.79 22.22 25.64
CA THR A 23 -11.79 21.61 24.74
C THR A 23 -12.10 20.19 25.24
N ALA A 24 -13.38 19.85 25.33
CA ALA A 24 -13.79 18.50 25.70
C ALA A 24 -13.06 17.45 24.83
N PRO A 25 -12.64 16.31 25.41
CA PRO A 25 -11.93 15.28 24.66
C PRO A 25 -12.77 14.80 23.47
N ALA A 26 -12.10 14.39 22.42
CA ALA A 26 -12.75 13.75 21.30
C ALA A 26 -13.10 12.30 21.68
N PRO A 27 -14.17 11.71 21.12
CA PRO A 27 -14.44 10.28 21.28
C PRO A 27 -13.20 9.48 20.82
N GLY A 28 -12.67 8.62 21.72
CA GLY A 28 -11.36 8.00 21.55
C GLY A 28 -11.19 7.16 20.27
N ASP A 29 -12.28 6.53 19.83
CA ASP A 29 -12.22 5.54 18.73
C ASP A 29 -12.18 6.18 17.33
N TYR A 30 -12.55 7.45 17.18
CA TYR A 30 -12.65 8.10 15.87
C TYR A 30 -11.38 8.81 15.40
N PHE A 31 -10.43 9.06 16.30
CA PHE A 31 -9.21 9.81 15.97
C PHE A 31 -7.94 8.96 16.00
N ASN A 32 -8.04 7.70 16.42
CA ASN A 32 -6.94 6.72 16.42
C ASN A 32 -7.06 5.76 15.23
N SER A 33 -7.35 6.30 14.04
CA SER A 33 -7.32 5.48 12.82
C SER A 33 -5.89 4.97 12.56
N PRO A 34 -5.71 3.70 12.17
CA PRO A 34 -4.43 3.19 11.70
C PRO A 34 -3.81 4.03 10.58
N SER A 35 -4.62 4.76 9.83
CA SER A 35 -4.19 5.69 8.78
C SER A 35 -3.71 7.06 9.30
N GLY A 36 -3.49 7.22 10.61
CA GLY A 36 -3.01 8.46 11.23
C GLY A 36 -4.14 9.37 11.74
N LYS A 37 -3.77 10.58 12.20
CA LYS A 37 -4.74 11.60 12.66
C LYS A 37 -5.56 12.13 11.49
N THR A 38 -6.72 11.52 11.25
CA THR A 38 -7.63 11.89 10.17
C THR A 38 -9.06 12.08 10.70
N LYS A 39 -9.83 12.93 10.01
CA LYS A 39 -11.26 13.09 10.26
C LYS A 39 -12.13 12.02 9.57
N TYR A 40 -11.49 11.11 8.83
CA TYR A 40 -12.17 10.05 8.09
C TYR A 40 -12.14 8.76 8.89
N ASP A 41 -13.27 8.08 8.96
CA ASP A 41 -13.38 6.73 9.51
C ASP A 41 -12.51 5.75 8.71
N VAL A 42 -12.07 4.66 9.33
CA VAL A 42 -11.23 3.64 8.72
C VAL A 42 -11.87 3.00 7.47
N SER A 43 -13.19 3.00 7.37
CA SER A 43 -13.93 2.51 6.20
C SER A 43 -13.61 3.31 4.92
N ILE A 44 -13.29 4.60 5.04
CA ILE A 44 -12.94 5.42 3.86
C ILE A 44 -11.60 5.01 3.26
N PRO A 45 -10.47 4.98 3.98
CA PRO A 45 -9.23 4.46 3.40
C PRO A 45 -9.35 3.00 2.93
N ALA A 46 -10.10 2.14 3.63
CA ALA A 46 -10.35 0.77 3.18
C ALA A 46 -11.08 0.74 1.82
N LYS A 47 -12.14 1.53 1.67
CA LYS A 47 -12.84 1.67 0.39
C LYS A 47 -11.93 2.22 -0.70
N VAL A 48 -11.13 3.26 -0.41
CA VAL A 48 -10.20 3.86 -1.38
C VAL A 48 -9.17 2.84 -1.87
N ILE A 49 -8.66 2.00 -0.99
CA ILE A 49 -7.72 0.93 -1.35
C ILE A 49 -8.42 -0.11 -2.22
N ALA A 50 -9.55 -0.67 -1.79
CA ALA A 50 -10.29 -1.67 -2.54
C ALA A 50 -10.68 -1.18 -3.94
N ASP A 51 -11.26 0.02 -4.03
CA ASP A 51 -11.64 0.61 -5.32
C ASP A 51 -10.44 0.78 -6.26
N LYS A 52 -9.27 1.13 -5.72
CA LYS A 52 -8.09 1.33 -6.55
C LYS A 52 -7.40 0.03 -6.94
N THR A 53 -7.34 -0.96 -6.07
CA THR A 53 -6.58 -2.19 -6.29
C THR A 53 -7.43 -3.29 -6.91
N GLU A 54 -8.62 -3.54 -6.39
CA GLU A 54 -9.53 -4.60 -6.85
C GLU A 54 -10.34 -4.15 -8.08
N HIS A 55 -10.86 -2.90 -8.04
CA HIS A 55 -11.75 -2.39 -9.09
C HIS A 55 -11.05 -1.49 -10.10
N SER A 56 -9.74 -1.26 -9.97
CA SER A 56 -8.93 -0.41 -10.87
C SER A 56 -9.47 1.01 -11.07
N ILE A 57 -10.16 1.59 -10.06
CA ILE A 57 -10.76 2.92 -10.13
C ILE A 57 -9.70 3.98 -9.78
N PRO A 58 -9.35 4.90 -10.71
CA PRO A 58 -8.44 6.00 -10.42
C PRO A 58 -8.95 6.93 -9.31
N LEU A 59 -8.05 7.51 -8.52
CA LEU A 59 -8.43 8.37 -7.38
C LEU A 59 -9.26 9.58 -7.81
N GLU A 60 -9.03 10.15 -8.99
CA GLU A 60 -9.82 11.24 -9.56
C GLU A 60 -11.25 10.82 -9.85
N ARG A 61 -11.46 9.58 -10.26
CA ARG A 61 -12.81 9.02 -10.45
C ARG A 61 -13.48 8.77 -9.11
N GLN A 62 -12.75 8.22 -8.14
CA GLN A 62 -13.27 8.04 -6.78
C GLN A 62 -13.69 9.39 -6.15
N ALA A 63 -12.89 10.46 -6.33
CA ALA A 63 -13.25 11.80 -5.87
C ALA A 63 -14.58 12.28 -6.46
N ARG A 64 -14.82 12.03 -7.76
CA ARG A 64 -16.11 12.34 -8.41
C ARG A 64 -17.26 11.48 -7.88
N MET A 65 -17.00 10.22 -7.58
CA MET A 65 -18.01 9.33 -6.97
C MET A 65 -18.41 9.83 -5.57
N PHE A 66 -17.44 10.20 -4.73
CA PHE A 66 -17.74 10.82 -3.43
C PHE A 66 -18.51 12.12 -3.58
N ALA A 67 -18.15 12.95 -4.56
CA ALA A 67 -18.84 14.21 -4.83
C ALA A 67 -20.31 13.99 -5.26
N SER A 68 -20.61 12.98 -6.05
CA SER A 68 -22.01 12.63 -6.44
C SER A 68 -22.84 12.14 -5.25
N GLU A 69 -22.19 11.62 -4.20
CA GLU A 69 -22.83 11.26 -2.93
C GLU A 69 -22.89 12.44 -1.92
N GLY A 70 -22.52 13.65 -2.35
CA GLY A 70 -22.53 14.87 -1.54
C GLY A 70 -21.31 15.08 -0.64
N VAL A 71 -20.26 14.27 -0.79
CA VAL A 71 -19.04 14.37 0.03
C VAL A 71 -17.84 14.82 -0.81
N GLN A 72 -17.36 16.05 -0.57
CA GLN A 72 -16.22 16.61 -1.29
C GLN A 72 -14.90 16.16 -0.65
N ILE A 73 -14.16 15.31 -1.34
CA ILE A 73 -12.82 14.86 -0.95
C ILE A 73 -11.87 15.10 -2.13
N ALA A 74 -10.82 15.88 -1.91
CA ALA A 74 -9.84 16.15 -2.96
C ALA A 74 -9.05 14.88 -3.34
N PRO A 75 -8.67 14.68 -4.61
CA PRO A 75 -7.85 13.54 -5.04
C PRO A 75 -6.54 13.42 -4.26
N SER A 76 -5.91 14.54 -3.89
CA SER A 76 -4.70 14.55 -3.05
C SER A 76 -4.95 13.98 -1.65
N THR A 77 -6.12 14.24 -1.07
CA THR A 77 -6.53 13.64 0.22
C THR A 77 -6.73 12.14 0.08
N LEU A 78 -7.39 11.68 -1.00
CA LEU A 78 -7.54 10.25 -1.28
C LEU A 78 -6.19 9.56 -1.49
N ALA A 79 -5.25 10.21 -2.17
CA ALA A 79 -3.88 9.69 -2.34
C ALA A 79 -3.16 9.54 -0.99
N HIS A 80 -3.35 10.50 -0.08
CA HIS A 80 -2.78 10.43 1.26
C HIS A 80 -3.41 9.30 2.09
N LEU A 81 -4.73 9.16 2.06
CA LEU A 81 -5.45 8.06 2.72
C LEU A 81 -5.03 6.70 2.16
N PHE A 82 -4.91 6.58 0.84
CA PHE A 82 -4.40 5.37 0.19
C PHE A 82 -2.99 5.00 0.68
N LYS A 83 -2.06 5.97 0.65
CA LYS A 83 -0.69 5.76 1.10
C LYS A 83 -0.61 5.32 2.55
N ASN A 84 -1.31 6.02 3.45
CA ASN A 84 -1.27 5.70 4.88
C ASN A 84 -1.92 4.34 5.18
N GLY A 85 -3.05 4.04 4.53
CA GLY A 85 -3.70 2.74 4.65
C GLY A 85 -2.82 1.60 4.13
N ALA A 86 -2.16 1.78 2.99
CA ALA A 86 -1.20 0.81 2.45
C ALA A 86 -0.01 0.59 3.41
N GLN A 87 0.50 1.65 4.05
CA GLN A 87 1.55 1.53 5.07
C GLN A 87 1.08 0.71 6.29
N SER A 88 -0.17 0.85 6.70
CA SER A 88 -0.72 0.06 7.81
C SER A 88 -0.81 -1.44 7.46
N LEU A 89 -0.98 -1.77 6.19
CA LEU A 89 -1.00 -3.16 5.71
C LEU A 89 0.40 -3.78 5.55
N LYS A 90 1.47 -2.98 5.71
CA LYS A 90 2.85 -3.46 5.50
C LYS A 90 3.20 -4.66 6.38
N VAL A 91 2.73 -4.70 7.63
CA VAL A 91 2.98 -5.83 8.54
C VAL A 91 2.42 -7.13 7.98
N LEU A 92 1.23 -7.10 7.38
CA LEU A 92 0.62 -8.27 6.72
C LEU A 92 1.40 -8.66 5.47
N TYR A 93 1.81 -7.69 4.68
CA TYR A 93 2.65 -7.93 3.50
C TYR A 93 3.99 -8.58 3.89
N ASP A 94 4.68 -8.05 4.88
CA ASP A 94 5.97 -8.60 5.34
C ASP A 94 5.79 -10.06 5.80
N ARG A 95 4.73 -10.34 6.59
CA ARG A 95 4.43 -11.70 7.01
C ARG A 95 4.09 -12.64 5.84
N MET A 96 3.34 -12.15 4.85
CA MET A 96 3.04 -12.91 3.64
C MET A 96 4.31 -13.24 2.87
N VAL A 97 5.24 -12.29 2.74
CA VAL A 97 6.54 -12.52 2.09
C VAL A 97 7.35 -13.60 2.83
N GLU A 98 7.40 -13.56 4.16
CA GLU A 98 8.07 -14.60 4.97
C GLU A 98 7.47 -16.00 4.69
N LEU A 99 6.15 -16.10 4.61
CA LEU A 99 5.47 -17.37 4.32
C LEU A 99 5.75 -17.85 2.88
N ILE A 100 5.74 -16.94 1.92
CA ILE A 100 6.09 -17.24 0.52
C ILE A 100 7.50 -17.84 0.44
N MET A 101 8.47 -17.24 1.14
CA MET A 101 9.87 -17.69 1.12
C MET A 101 10.11 -19.04 1.83
N GLN A 102 9.12 -19.58 2.55
CA GLN A 102 9.17 -20.90 3.18
C GLN A 102 8.57 -22.01 2.31
N CYS A 103 7.94 -21.68 1.18
CA CYS A 103 7.36 -22.66 0.27
C CYS A 103 8.46 -23.39 -0.53
N GLU A 104 8.22 -24.64 -0.89
CA GLU A 104 9.18 -25.45 -1.66
C GLU A 104 9.33 -24.98 -3.11
N VAL A 105 8.28 -24.42 -3.70
CA VAL A 105 8.25 -24.00 -5.10
C VAL A 105 7.70 -22.57 -5.20
N LEU A 106 8.43 -21.71 -5.90
CA LEU A 106 8.01 -20.36 -6.24
C LEU A 106 8.01 -20.16 -7.75
N HIS A 107 6.96 -19.51 -8.24
CA HIS A 107 6.95 -18.90 -9.57
C HIS A 107 7.45 -17.47 -9.44
N VAL A 108 8.42 -17.10 -10.25
CA VAL A 108 9.00 -15.75 -10.27
C VAL A 108 8.99 -15.18 -11.67
N ASP A 109 8.59 -13.92 -11.76
CA ASP A 109 8.52 -13.18 -13.03
C ASP A 109 8.66 -11.68 -12.74
N GLU A 110 9.02 -10.90 -13.75
CA GLU A 110 9.03 -9.46 -13.65
C GLU A 110 8.36 -8.79 -14.84
N THR A 111 7.56 -7.79 -14.55
CA THR A 111 6.89 -6.97 -15.57
C THR A 111 7.36 -5.52 -15.49
N PHE A 112 7.54 -4.90 -16.65
CA PHE A 112 7.94 -3.50 -16.70
C PHE A 112 6.75 -2.54 -16.55
N LEU A 113 7.04 -1.35 -16.05
CA LEU A 113 6.12 -0.23 -16.04
C LEU A 113 6.83 1.07 -16.43
N LYS A 114 6.06 2.03 -16.92
CA LYS A 114 6.57 3.36 -17.23
C LYS A 114 6.33 4.29 -16.04
N LEU A 115 7.42 4.77 -15.45
CA LEU A 115 7.40 5.66 -14.30
C LEU A 115 7.60 7.09 -14.76
N ALA A 116 6.61 7.95 -14.54
CA ALA A 116 6.75 9.39 -14.76
C ALA A 116 7.64 9.99 -13.66
N VAL A 117 8.73 10.63 -14.06
CA VAL A 117 9.65 11.31 -13.14
C VAL A 117 9.50 12.81 -13.34
N PRO A 118 9.12 13.56 -12.28
CA PRO A 118 8.98 15.01 -12.38
C PRO A 118 10.25 15.68 -12.92
N GLY A 119 10.09 16.64 -13.84
CA GLY A 119 11.20 17.40 -14.42
C GLY A 119 11.99 16.72 -15.55
N HIS A 120 11.70 15.45 -15.89
CA HIS A 120 12.46 14.73 -16.92
C HIS A 120 11.81 14.69 -18.31
N GLY A 121 10.56 15.09 -18.47
CA GLY A 121 9.83 15.06 -19.74
C GLY A 121 9.67 13.70 -20.39
N LYS A 122 10.31 12.65 -19.87
CA LYS A 122 10.26 11.25 -20.35
C LYS A 122 10.02 10.31 -19.20
N CYS A 123 9.27 9.22 -19.45
CA CYS A 123 9.11 8.15 -18.48
C CYS A 123 10.39 7.30 -18.40
N LYS A 124 10.76 6.90 -17.20
CA LYS A 124 11.76 5.85 -16.96
C LYS A 124 11.07 4.49 -16.90
N THR A 125 11.78 3.44 -17.31
CA THR A 125 11.31 2.07 -17.10
C THR A 125 11.64 1.65 -15.68
N ALA A 126 10.68 1.04 -15.00
CA ALA A 126 10.82 0.38 -13.71
C ALA A 126 10.14 -0.99 -13.78
N TYR A 127 10.20 -1.78 -12.73
CA TYR A 127 9.76 -3.17 -12.75
C TYR A 127 8.97 -3.52 -11.48
N PHE A 128 7.99 -4.37 -11.65
CA PHE A 128 7.42 -5.17 -10.57
C PHE A 128 7.96 -6.59 -10.67
N TRP A 129 8.54 -7.05 -9.60
CA TRP A 129 8.99 -8.42 -9.42
C TRP A 129 7.89 -9.18 -8.69
N CYS A 130 7.39 -10.23 -9.29
CA CYS A 130 6.35 -11.10 -8.74
C CYS A 130 6.97 -12.35 -8.13
N ARG A 131 6.50 -12.74 -6.97
CA ARG A 131 6.76 -14.05 -6.35
C ARG A 131 5.43 -14.66 -6.02
N MET A 132 5.16 -15.85 -6.52
CA MET A 132 3.91 -16.58 -6.31
C MET A 132 4.23 -18.00 -5.83
N THR A 133 3.51 -18.47 -4.84
CA THR A 133 3.66 -19.87 -4.36
C THR A 133 3.03 -20.86 -5.33
N GLY A 134 3.59 -22.07 -5.39
CA GLY A 134 3.02 -23.19 -6.14
C GLY A 134 1.90 -23.95 -5.42
N ILE A 135 1.32 -23.40 -4.34
CA ILE A 135 0.23 -24.02 -3.56
C ILE A 135 -1.13 -23.38 -3.87
N ASP A 136 -2.21 -24.04 -3.50
CA ASP A 136 -3.58 -23.54 -3.65
C ASP A 136 -4.22 -23.30 -2.26
N PRO A 137 -4.78 -22.11 -1.95
CA PRO A 137 -4.74 -20.90 -2.78
C PRO A 137 -3.34 -20.27 -2.84
N PRO A 138 -2.96 -19.68 -3.99
CA PRO A 138 -1.64 -19.10 -4.15
C PRO A 138 -1.50 -17.80 -3.33
N MET A 139 -0.33 -17.61 -2.73
CA MET A 139 0.10 -16.31 -2.20
C MET A 139 0.94 -15.61 -3.25
N VAL A 140 0.69 -14.31 -3.44
CA VAL A 140 1.38 -13.50 -4.44
C VAL A 140 1.92 -12.24 -3.78
N ALA A 141 3.21 -11.96 -3.98
CA ALA A 141 3.84 -10.71 -3.53
C ALA A 141 4.53 -10.01 -4.69
N PHE A 142 4.33 -8.70 -4.76
CA PHE A 142 4.98 -7.82 -5.72
C PHE A 142 6.01 -6.93 -5.02
N HIS A 143 7.17 -6.80 -5.64
CA HIS A 143 8.20 -5.86 -5.21
C HIS A 143 8.50 -4.87 -6.32
N PHE A 144 8.41 -3.57 -6.03
CA PHE A 144 8.78 -2.52 -6.97
C PHE A 144 10.28 -2.29 -6.96
N SER A 145 10.88 -2.23 -8.15
CA SER A 145 12.28 -1.83 -8.32
C SER A 145 12.45 -0.92 -9.54
N PRO A 146 13.30 0.12 -9.47
CA PRO A 146 13.68 0.90 -10.65
C PRO A 146 14.58 0.13 -11.62
N SER A 147 15.04 -1.06 -11.26
CA SER A 147 16.01 -1.87 -12.01
C SER A 147 15.51 -3.31 -12.21
N ARG A 148 15.93 -3.91 -13.35
CA ARG A 148 15.85 -5.34 -13.64
C ARG A 148 17.26 -5.95 -13.52
N SER A 149 17.98 -5.61 -12.45
CA SER A 149 19.34 -6.13 -12.28
C SER A 149 19.36 -7.44 -11.51
N GLN A 150 20.44 -8.18 -11.68
CA GLN A 150 20.75 -9.38 -10.91
C GLN A 150 20.80 -9.10 -9.40
N ASP A 151 21.25 -7.90 -9.00
CA ASP A 151 21.29 -7.52 -7.58
C ASP A 151 19.89 -7.48 -6.95
N VAL A 152 18.87 -7.11 -7.74
CA VAL A 152 17.47 -7.15 -7.27
C VAL A 152 17.00 -8.59 -7.12
N ALA A 153 17.30 -9.47 -8.06
CA ALA A 153 17.01 -10.90 -7.94
C ALA A 153 17.69 -11.49 -6.70
N GLN A 154 18.96 -11.16 -6.47
CA GLN A 154 19.70 -11.59 -5.28
C GLN A 154 19.12 -11.03 -3.98
N LEU A 155 18.68 -9.77 -3.95
CA LEU A 155 18.02 -9.18 -2.80
C LEU A 155 16.70 -9.88 -2.45
N LEU A 156 15.95 -10.30 -3.47
CA LEU A 156 14.61 -10.87 -3.29
C LEU A 156 14.60 -12.38 -3.03
N LEU A 157 15.60 -13.10 -3.53
CA LEU A 157 15.63 -14.56 -3.61
C LEU A 157 16.96 -15.17 -3.12
N GLY A 158 17.95 -14.37 -2.71
CA GLY A 158 19.31 -14.86 -2.42
C GLY A 158 19.37 -15.86 -1.28
N ASP A 159 18.46 -15.79 -0.32
CA ASP A 159 18.37 -16.73 0.82
C ASP A 159 17.36 -17.86 0.58
N TYR A 160 16.73 -17.91 -0.61
CA TYR A 160 15.78 -18.95 -0.92
C TYR A 160 16.47 -20.25 -1.32
N SER A 161 16.05 -21.35 -0.72
CA SER A 161 16.66 -22.68 -0.90
C SER A 161 15.77 -23.70 -1.62
N GLY A 162 14.53 -23.31 -1.99
CA GLY A 162 13.63 -24.18 -2.75
C GLY A 162 13.84 -24.10 -4.27
N THR A 163 12.86 -24.53 -5.02
CA THR A 163 12.87 -24.50 -6.49
C THR A 163 12.15 -23.26 -7.02
N ILE A 164 12.76 -22.50 -7.92
CA ILE A 164 12.09 -21.41 -8.64
C ILE A 164 11.70 -21.87 -10.05
N ILE A 165 10.47 -21.56 -10.45
CA ILE A 165 9.98 -21.67 -11.83
C ILE A 165 10.05 -20.26 -12.42
N ARG A 166 10.85 -20.09 -13.47
CA ARG A 166 11.19 -18.79 -14.08
C ARG A 166 11.34 -18.85 -15.58
N ASP A 167 11.38 -17.72 -16.24
CA ASP A 167 11.85 -17.60 -17.63
C ASP A 167 13.39 -17.70 -17.72
N SER A 168 13.93 -17.67 -18.93
CA SER A 168 15.37 -17.75 -19.19
C SER A 168 16.14 -16.44 -18.94
N TYR A 169 15.61 -15.53 -18.11
CA TYR A 169 16.27 -14.27 -17.84
C TYR A 169 17.60 -14.45 -17.06
N VAL A 170 18.67 -13.90 -17.61
CA VAL A 170 20.06 -14.00 -17.09
C VAL A 170 20.21 -13.47 -15.65
N GLY A 171 19.33 -12.57 -15.21
CA GLY A 171 19.34 -12.01 -13.86
C GLY A 171 19.19 -13.04 -12.73
N TYR A 172 18.69 -14.24 -13.03
CA TYR A 172 18.52 -15.31 -12.04
C TYR A 172 19.69 -16.31 -11.99
N GLU A 173 20.67 -16.23 -12.88
CA GLU A 173 21.74 -17.25 -13.02
C GLU A 173 22.65 -17.40 -11.80
N LYS A 174 22.80 -16.35 -10.98
CA LYS A 174 23.65 -16.38 -9.78
C LYS A 174 22.93 -16.80 -8.51
N LEU A 175 21.63 -17.10 -8.59
CA LEU A 175 20.91 -17.63 -7.45
C LEU A 175 21.39 -19.05 -7.14
N SER A 176 21.49 -19.38 -5.87
CA SER A 176 21.94 -20.70 -5.39
C SER A 176 20.80 -21.74 -5.32
N CYS A 177 19.54 -21.30 -5.51
CA CYS A 177 18.38 -22.17 -5.50
C CYS A 177 18.26 -22.99 -6.79
N GLU A 178 17.56 -24.13 -6.73
CA GLU A 178 17.21 -24.88 -7.91
C GLU A 178 16.30 -24.08 -8.84
N ALA A 179 16.48 -24.22 -10.16
CA ALA A 179 15.70 -23.49 -11.15
C ALA A 179 15.13 -24.43 -12.20
N ALA A 180 13.83 -24.35 -12.43
CA ALA A 180 13.14 -24.91 -13.59
C ALA A 180 12.77 -23.77 -14.54
N CYS A 181 13.03 -23.94 -15.84
CA CYS A 181 12.60 -22.99 -16.87
C CYS A 181 11.27 -23.44 -17.47
N CYS A 182 10.37 -22.49 -17.70
CA CYS A 182 9.18 -22.67 -18.50
C CYS A 182 9.52 -22.62 -19.99
#